data_46260fd17b4a46679c898ca38fd72630
#
_entry.id   46260fd17b4a46679c898ca38fd72630
#
_cell.length_a   1.000
_cell.length_b   1.000
_cell.length_c   1.000
_cell.angle_alpha   90.00
_cell.angle_beta   90.00
_cell.angle_gamma   90.00
#
_symmetry.space_group_name_H-M   'P 1'
#
loop_
_entity.id
_entity.type
_entity.pdbx_description
1 polymer ?
#
loop_
_entity_poly.entity_id
_entity_poly.type
_entity_poly.pdbx_seq_one_letter_code
_entity_poly.pdbx_strand_id
1 'polypeptide(L)'
;FDSQEEELQALKDNRIDMIFHMNQNPYEAEQNDIILSNTVFEVNIAVFTGVERFDENGENTVAVSRGNLLGKWYISFNYPSWKIKEYDSSAEVDKAVQNGEADCFVVKAGQSLKTLAVNKMRSVFLTKPGTSCFAVTRENTTLMNILNKTIQTLPDSRLSSQFCVYENAPGKVTLTEYIKDNLRVVSIWFVSVVLVIVWIIVYLLIKARKAQIQAEKAN
;
A
#
# COMPACT_ATOMS: atom_id res chain seq x y z
N PHE A 1 -0.10 -7.91 -11.97
CA PHE A 1 1.27 -8.16 -11.52
C PHE A 1 1.31 -8.10 -10.01
N ASP A 2 2.11 -8.96 -9.41
CA ASP A 2 2.21 -9.02 -7.94
C ASP A 2 3.30 -8.07 -7.40
N SER A 3 4.19 -7.59 -8.28
CA SER A 3 5.24 -6.64 -7.94
C SER A 3 5.59 -5.70 -9.11
N GLN A 4 6.21 -4.57 -8.80
CA GLN A 4 6.70 -3.62 -9.79
C GLN A 4 7.92 -4.17 -10.57
N GLU A 5 8.64 -5.09 -9.99
CA GLU A 5 9.73 -5.81 -10.68
C GLU A 5 9.17 -6.71 -11.77
N GLU A 6 8.02 -7.37 -11.53
CA GLU A 6 7.32 -8.14 -12.56
C GLU A 6 6.75 -7.25 -13.67
N GLU A 7 6.23 -6.06 -13.33
CA GLU A 7 5.78 -5.08 -14.33
C GLU A 7 6.95 -4.65 -15.22
N LEU A 8 8.10 -4.33 -14.62
CA LEU A 8 9.29 -3.94 -15.36
C LEU A 8 9.79 -5.09 -16.25
N GLN A 9 9.76 -6.32 -15.77
CA GLN A 9 10.13 -7.48 -16.58
C GLN A 9 9.12 -7.70 -17.72
N ALA A 10 7.83 -7.51 -17.46
CA ALA A 10 6.79 -7.62 -18.48
C ALA A 10 6.96 -6.55 -19.59
N LEU A 11 7.40 -5.35 -19.25
CA LEU A 11 7.72 -4.30 -20.20
C LEU A 11 8.94 -4.69 -21.07
N LYS A 12 10.01 -5.19 -20.44
CA LYS A 12 11.21 -5.67 -21.14
C LYS A 12 10.92 -6.84 -22.09
N ASP A 13 10.00 -7.71 -21.69
CA ASP A 13 9.57 -8.87 -22.49
C ASP A 13 8.54 -8.48 -23.56
N ASN A 14 8.22 -7.20 -23.73
CA ASN A 14 7.17 -6.70 -24.63
C ASN A 14 5.79 -7.34 -24.40
N ARG A 15 5.48 -7.75 -23.18
CA ARG A 15 4.14 -8.22 -22.80
C ARG A 15 3.18 -7.08 -22.47
N ILE A 16 3.75 -5.90 -22.18
CA ILE A 16 3.04 -4.63 -22.01
C ILE A 16 3.81 -3.53 -22.72
N ASP A 17 3.13 -2.47 -23.17
CA ASP A 17 3.73 -1.39 -23.92
C ASP A 17 4.26 -0.25 -23.03
N MET A 18 3.71 -0.10 -21.85
CA MET A 18 4.09 0.96 -20.91
C MET A 18 3.77 0.58 -19.46
N ILE A 19 4.51 1.20 -18.53
CA ILE A 19 4.20 1.21 -17.11
C ILE A 19 3.87 2.63 -16.71
N PHE A 20 2.87 2.80 -15.85
CA PHE A 20 2.57 4.09 -15.22
C PHE A 20 2.96 4.05 -13.75
N HIS A 21 3.32 5.25 -13.27
CA HIS A 21 3.65 5.49 -11.87
C HIS A 21 5.08 5.13 -11.48
N MET A 22 6.02 5.36 -12.41
CA MET A 22 7.44 5.26 -12.10
C MET A 22 7.98 6.57 -11.50
N ASN A 23 8.98 6.47 -10.62
CA ASN A 23 9.73 7.64 -10.19
C ASN A 23 10.80 8.02 -11.21
N GLN A 24 11.03 9.33 -11.36
CA GLN A 24 12.13 9.84 -12.18
C GLN A 24 13.46 9.37 -11.58
N ASN A 25 14.10 8.45 -12.26
CA ASN A 25 15.46 8.03 -11.99
C ASN A 25 16.13 7.65 -13.32
N PRO A 26 16.79 8.62 -13.99
CA PRO A 26 17.41 8.39 -15.30
C PRO A 26 18.48 7.30 -15.27
N TYR A 27 19.21 7.14 -14.17
CA TYR A 27 20.26 6.13 -14.04
C TYR A 27 19.69 4.72 -14.05
N GLU A 28 18.65 4.50 -13.26
CA GLU A 28 17.96 3.22 -13.21
C GLU A 28 17.21 2.93 -14.53
N ALA A 29 16.63 3.96 -15.15
CA ALA A 29 15.99 3.82 -16.45
C ALA A 29 17.00 3.36 -17.52
N GLU A 30 18.19 3.94 -17.53
CA GLU A 30 19.25 3.55 -18.48
C GLU A 30 19.74 2.11 -18.24
N GLN A 31 19.95 1.72 -16.98
CA GLN A 31 20.36 0.36 -16.63
C GLN A 31 19.30 -0.69 -17.02
N ASN A 32 18.04 -0.30 -17.05
CA ASN A 32 16.93 -1.19 -17.39
C ASN A 32 16.48 -1.12 -18.85
N ASP A 33 17.19 -0.35 -19.67
CA ASP A 33 16.91 -0.15 -21.10
C ASP A 33 15.50 0.39 -21.40
N ILE A 34 15.03 1.30 -20.53
CA ILE A 34 13.75 1.99 -20.65
C ILE A 34 13.98 3.50 -20.73
N ILE A 35 12.95 4.22 -21.19
CA ILE A 35 12.89 5.68 -21.16
C ILE A 35 11.68 6.12 -20.33
N LEU A 36 11.84 7.26 -19.65
CA LEU A 36 10.82 7.85 -18.80
C LEU A 36 10.21 9.07 -19.47
N SER A 37 8.91 9.25 -19.32
CA SER A 37 8.21 10.45 -19.80
C SER A 37 8.54 11.66 -18.92
N ASN A 38 8.06 12.83 -19.33
CA ASN A 38 7.93 13.97 -18.44
C ASN A 38 7.10 13.58 -17.20
N THR A 39 7.36 14.25 -16.08
CA THR A 39 6.58 14.06 -14.86
C THR A 39 5.12 14.42 -15.12
N VAL A 40 4.23 13.51 -14.77
CA VAL A 40 2.78 13.72 -14.87
C VAL A 40 2.28 14.50 -13.67
N PHE A 41 2.73 14.13 -12.46
CA PHE A 41 2.47 14.84 -11.21
C PHE A 41 3.52 14.50 -10.14
N GLU A 42 3.56 15.32 -9.11
CA GLU A 42 4.39 15.13 -7.94
C GLU A 42 3.54 14.77 -6.72
N VAL A 43 4.10 13.97 -5.84
CA VAL A 43 3.47 13.57 -4.57
C VAL A 43 4.39 13.87 -3.40
N ASN A 44 3.82 14.34 -2.31
CA ASN A 44 4.59 14.50 -1.08
C ASN A 44 4.95 13.12 -0.52
N ILE A 45 6.20 12.96 -0.17
CA ILE A 45 6.73 11.75 0.45
C ILE A 45 6.98 12.03 1.92
N ALA A 46 6.68 11.04 2.74
CA ALA A 46 7.00 11.05 4.16
C ALA A 46 7.78 9.79 4.53
N VAL A 47 8.52 9.87 5.60
CA VAL A 47 9.10 8.70 6.27
C VAL A 47 8.36 8.44 7.57
N PHE A 48 8.19 7.17 7.89
CA PHE A 48 7.91 6.73 9.24
C PHE A 48 9.21 6.35 9.92
N THR A 49 9.42 6.90 11.09
CA THR A 49 10.64 6.70 11.86
C THR A 49 10.35 6.56 13.34
N GLY A 50 11.13 5.71 14.01
CA GLY A 50 11.21 5.63 15.48
C GLY A 50 12.26 6.58 16.07
N VAL A 51 13.08 7.23 15.22
CA VAL A 51 14.15 8.13 15.66
C VAL A 51 13.57 9.47 16.11
N GLU A 52 13.97 9.94 17.29
CA GLU A 52 13.44 11.19 17.88
C GLU A 52 13.77 12.44 17.05
N ARG A 53 14.95 12.50 16.46
CA ARG A 53 15.40 13.57 15.57
C ARG A 53 15.88 12.97 14.25
N PHE A 54 14.95 12.83 13.32
CA PHE A 54 15.25 12.35 11.98
C PHE A 54 15.84 13.50 11.15
N ASP A 55 17.02 13.26 10.56
CA ASP A 55 17.68 14.18 9.64
C ASP A 55 17.73 13.56 8.24
N GLU A 56 17.00 14.15 7.30
CA GLU A 56 16.94 13.64 5.92
C GLU A 56 18.26 13.76 5.16
N ASN A 57 19.17 14.65 5.59
CA ASN A 57 20.48 14.82 4.97
C ASN A 57 21.55 13.91 5.58
N GLY A 58 21.21 13.20 6.65
CA GLY A 58 22.09 12.24 7.31
C GLY A 58 22.25 10.92 6.55
N GLU A 59 23.11 10.05 7.07
CA GLU A 59 23.19 8.66 6.64
C GLU A 59 22.10 7.85 7.34
N ASN A 60 21.00 7.57 6.65
CA ASN A 60 19.90 6.77 7.20
C ASN A 60 19.89 5.38 6.61
N THR A 61 19.47 4.39 7.40
CA THR A 61 19.13 3.05 6.91
C THR A 61 17.63 2.99 6.69
N VAL A 62 17.21 2.82 5.42
CA VAL A 62 15.81 2.78 5.05
C VAL A 62 15.37 1.35 4.78
N ALA A 63 14.28 0.93 5.43
CA ALA A 63 13.66 -0.36 5.19
C ALA A 63 12.74 -0.30 3.99
N VAL A 64 12.87 -1.25 3.08
CA VAL A 64 12.04 -1.36 1.87
C VAL A 64 11.59 -2.80 1.71
N SER A 65 10.34 -3.03 1.32
CA SER A 65 9.89 -4.38 1.00
C SER A 65 10.46 -4.83 -0.34
N ARG A 66 10.79 -6.11 -0.44
CA ARG A 66 11.24 -6.73 -1.70
C ARG A 66 10.17 -6.50 -2.78
N GLY A 67 10.59 -6.16 -4.00
CA GLY A 67 9.68 -5.84 -5.10
C GLY A 67 9.15 -4.41 -5.13
N ASN A 68 9.41 -3.59 -4.10
CA ASN A 68 9.07 -2.16 -4.11
C ASN A 68 10.11 -1.34 -4.88
N LEU A 69 10.01 -1.43 -6.20
CA LEU A 69 10.93 -0.74 -7.12
C LEU A 69 10.82 0.78 -7.01
N LEU A 70 9.61 1.30 -6.84
CA LEU A 70 9.38 2.75 -6.74
C LEU A 70 10.07 3.36 -5.53
N GLY A 71 10.00 2.71 -4.39
CA GLY A 71 10.69 3.13 -3.18
C GLY A 71 12.20 3.13 -3.38
N LYS A 72 12.75 2.05 -3.95
CA LYS A 72 14.18 1.94 -4.24
C LYS A 72 14.66 3.05 -5.17
N TRP A 73 13.96 3.27 -6.29
CA TRP A 73 14.32 4.30 -7.27
C TRP A 73 14.25 5.71 -6.70
N TYR A 74 13.22 5.99 -5.90
CA TYR A 74 13.09 7.28 -5.22
C TYR A 74 14.26 7.54 -4.27
N ILE A 75 14.61 6.55 -3.45
CA ILE A 75 15.67 6.68 -2.46
C ILE A 75 17.04 6.79 -3.14
N SER A 76 17.36 5.91 -4.06
CA SER A 76 18.67 5.88 -4.74
C SER A 76 18.96 7.18 -5.51
N PHE A 77 17.93 7.80 -6.06
CA PHE A 77 18.06 9.06 -6.80
C PHE A 77 18.12 10.29 -5.89
N ASN A 78 17.21 10.36 -4.91
CA ASN A 78 17.07 11.56 -4.08
C ASN A 78 17.98 11.56 -2.85
N TYR A 79 18.28 10.40 -2.32
CA TYR A 79 19.06 10.23 -1.07
C TYR A 79 20.15 9.17 -1.24
N PRO A 80 21.18 9.44 -2.08
CA PRO A 80 22.20 8.43 -2.40
C PRO A 80 23.08 8.05 -1.21
N SER A 81 23.08 8.86 -0.13
CA SER A 81 23.77 8.56 1.14
C SER A 81 23.02 7.54 2.01
N TRP A 82 21.73 7.28 1.71
CA TRP A 82 20.93 6.33 2.49
C TRP A 82 21.23 4.90 2.10
N LYS A 83 21.25 4.01 3.11
CA LYS A 83 21.45 2.56 2.92
C LYS A 83 20.10 1.87 2.82
N ILE A 84 19.82 1.22 1.69
CA ILE A 84 18.58 0.44 1.50
C ILE A 84 18.77 -0.94 2.12
N LYS A 85 17.83 -1.34 2.99
CA LYS A 85 17.76 -2.69 3.57
C LYS A 85 16.42 -3.31 3.18
N GLU A 86 16.48 -4.44 2.48
CA GLU A 86 15.31 -5.12 1.94
C GLU A 86 14.76 -6.16 2.93
N TYR A 87 13.43 -6.26 2.99
CA TYR A 87 12.67 -7.20 3.79
C TYR A 87 11.62 -7.92 2.94
N ASP A 88 11.18 -9.10 3.34
CA ASP A 88 10.29 -9.92 2.53
C ASP A 88 8.84 -9.41 2.49
N SER A 89 8.45 -8.60 3.46
CA SER A 89 7.08 -8.06 3.55
C SER A 89 7.01 -6.67 4.17
N SER A 90 5.93 -5.95 3.91
CA SER A 90 5.66 -4.65 4.56
C SER A 90 5.54 -4.78 6.08
N ALA A 91 5.05 -5.91 6.59
CA ALA A 91 4.97 -6.15 8.03
C ALA A 91 6.35 -6.30 8.68
N GLU A 92 7.34 -6.83 7.95
CA GLU A 92 8.73 -6.89 8.42
C GLU A 92 9.41 -5.53 8.34
N VAL A 93 9.13 -4.73 7.32
CA VAL A 93 9.56 -3.32 7.22
C VAL A 93 9.12 -2.54 8.46
N ASP A 94 7.83 -2.63 8.83
CA ASP A 94 7.29 -1.98 10.01
C ASP A 94 8.01 -2.42 11.30
N LYS A 95 8.22 -3.72 11.48
CA LYS A 95 8.92 -4.29 12.64
C LYS A 95 10.39 -3.86 12.70
N ALA A 96 11.06 -3.82 11.55
CA ALA A 96 12.46 -3.42 11.48
C ALA A 96 12.68 -2.00 11.98
N VAL A 97 11.78 -1.07 11.62
CA VAL A 97 11.85 0.32 12.11
C VAL A 97 11.46 0.39 13.59
N GLN A 98 10.44 -0.36 14.02
CA GLN A 98 10.08 -0.42 15.45
C GLN A 98 11.18 -0.96 16.35
N ASN A 99 11.93 -1.94 15.85
CA ASN A 99 13.04 -2.57 16.57
C ASN A 99 14.36 -1.79 16.47
N GLY A 100 14.41 -0.70 15.67
CA GLY A 100 15.64 0.07 15.42
C GLY A 100 16.66 -0.64 14.50
N GLU A 101 16.22 -1.65 13.73
CA GLU A 101 17.05 -2.31 12.73
C GLU A 101 17.21 -1.48 11.45
N ALA A 102 16.29 -0.54 11.23
CA ALA A 102 16.31 0.49 10.22
C ALA A 102 15.80 1.80 10.85
N ASP A 103 16.27 2.94 10.33
CA ASP A 103 15.92 4.26 10.86
C ASP A 103 14.53 4.70 10.43
N CYS A 104 14.12 4.30 9.23
CA CYS A 104 12.85 4.71 8.64
C CYS A 104 12.39 3.79 7.51
N PHE A 105 11.15 4.00 7.07
CA PHE A 105 10.66 3.57 5.76
C PHE A 105 9.85 4.69 5.09
N VAL A 106 9.80 4.66 3.76
CA VAL A 106 9.21 5.71 2.93
C VAL A 106 7.78 5.35 2.57
N VAL A 107 6.90 6.35 2.66
CA VAL A 107 5.48 6.24 2.27
C VAL A 107 5.03 7.48 1.50
N LYS A 108 3.99 7.34 0.68
CA LYS A 108 3.27 8.50 0.15
C LYS A 108 2.47 9.17 1.25
N ALA A 109 2.43 10.49 1.25
CA ALA A 109 1.82 11.28 2.33
C ALA A 109 0.35 10.91 2.63
N GLY A 110 -0.44 10.55 1.61
CA GLY A 110 -1.85 10.17 1.76
C GLY A 110 -2.07 8.82 2.46
N GLN A 111 -1.09 7.92 2.43
CA GLN A 111 -1.19 6.59 3.08
C GLN A 111 -0.85 6.63 4.56
N SER A 112 -0.26 7.71 5.03
CA SER A 112 0.39 7.78 6.34
C SER A 112 -0.55 7.69 7.55
N LEU A 113 -1.79 8.16 7.44
CA LEU A 113 -2.64 8.37 8.61
C LEU A 113 -3.15 7.08 9.28
N LYS A 114 -3.34 6.00 8.52
CA LYS A 114 -3.84 4.73 9.09
C LYS A 114 -2.76 3.97 9.86
N THR A 115 -1.53 4.04 9.42
CA THR A 115 -0.39 3.34 10.01
C THR A 115 0.14 4.05 11.29
N LEU A 116 0.02 5.37 11.36
CA LEU A 116 0.45 6.19 12.51
C LEU A 116 -0.25 5.80 13.83
N ALA A 117 -1.54 5.51 13.77
CA ALA A 117 -2.33 5.22 14.97
C ALA A 117 -1.93 3.89 15.64
N VAL A 118 -1.32 2.97 14.89
CA VAL A 118 -1.05 1.61 15.37
C VAL A 118 0.37 1.46 15.95
N ASN A 119 1.35 2.21 15.48
CA ASN A 119 2.77 1.80 15.63
C ASN A 119 3.67 2.73 16.42
N LYS A 120 3.17 3.79 17.07
CA LYS A 120 3.98 4.77 17.85
C LYS A 120 5.16 5.39 17.07
N MET A 121 5.15 5.31 15.74
CA MET A 121 6.14 5.94 14.88
C MET A 121 5.73 7.37 14.56
N ARG A 122 6.71 8.19 14.21
CA ARG A 122 6.51 9.57 13.78
C ARG A 122 6.56 9.65 12.28
N SER A 123 5.73 10.50 11.68
CA SER A 123 5.80 10.84 10.27
C SER A 123 6.58 12.13 10.10
N VAL A 124 7.56 12.12 9.22
CA VAL A 124 8.35 13.30 8.84
C VAL A 124 8.27 13.45 7.32
N PHE A 125 7.82 14.61 6.85
CA PHE A 125 7.77 14.90 5.42
C PHE A 125 9.19 15.15 4.90
N LEU A 126 9.49 14.53 3.75
CA LEU A 126 10.74 14.78 3.05
C LEU A 126 10.61 16.02 2.16
N THR A 127 11.72 16.71 1.95
CA THR A 127 11.75 17.94 1.13
C THR A 127 11.69 17.65 -0.36
N LYS A 128 12.14 16.47 -0.78
CA LYS A 128 12.11 16.07 -2.18
C LYS A 128 10.82 15.29 -2.50
N PRO A 129 9.99 15.78 -3.43
CA PRO A 129 8.76 15.07 -3.80
C PRO A 129 9.08 13.78 -4.55
N GLY A 130 8.17 12.82 -4.46
CA GLY A 130 8.12 11.69 -5.38
C GLY A 130 7.49 12.13 -6.69
N THR A 131 7.98 11.62 -7.80
CA THR A 131 7.47 11.92 -9.12
C THR A 131 6.70 10.73 -9.67
N SER A 132 5.76 11.00 -10.58
CA SER A 132 5.06 9.95 -11.33
C SER A 132 5.18 10.21 -12.81
N CYS A 133 5.72 9.24 -13.52
CA CYS A 133 5.91 9.29 -14.96
C CYS A 133 5.57 7.93 -15.60
N PHE A 134 5.44 7.92 -16.91
CA PHE A 134 5.36 6.69 -17.69
C PHE A 134 6.76 6.16 -18.00
N ALA A 135 6.87 4.83 -18.12
CA ALA A 135 8.03 4.16 -18.66
C ALA A 135 7.64 3.35 -19.87
N VAL A 136 8.47 3.38 -20.91
CA VAL A 136 8.36 2.54 -22.12
C VAL A 136 9.73 1.96 -22.45
N THR A 137 9.78 0.92 -23.26
CA THR A 137 11.06 0.41 -23.77
C THR A 137 11.79 1.48 -24.59
N ARG A 138 13.11 1.48 -24.58
CA ARG A 138 13.94 2.47 -25.28
C ARG A 138 13.65 2.55 -26.78
N GLU A 139 13.21 1.46 -27.37
CA GLU A 139 12.85 1.39 -28.79
C GLU A 139 11.54 2.10 -29.11
N ASN A 140 10.62 2.21 -28.14
CA ASN A 140 9.28 2.77 -28.36
C ASN A 140 9.23 4.30 -28.21
N THR A 141 10.11 4.98 -28.94
CA THR A 141 10.21 6.45 -28.92
C THR A 141 8.95 7.14 -29.45
N THR A 142 8.21 6.50 -30.35
CA THR A 142 6.96 7.03 -30.89
C THR A 142 5.90 7.16 -29.79
N LEU A 143 5.69 6.12 -28.99
CA LEU A 143 4.76 6.15 -27.86
C LEU A 143 5.21 7.18 -26.81
N MET A 144 6.51 7.24 -26.51
CA MET A 144 7.05 8.24 -25.59
C MET A 144 6.76 9.67 -26.06
N ASN A 145 6.93 9.96 -27.33
CA ASN A 145 6.64 11.29 -27.90
C ASN A 145 5.15 11.64 -27.81
N ILE A 146 4.27 10.67 -28.02
CA ILE A 146 2.82 10.86 -27.87
C ILE A 146 2.49 11.16 -26.40
N LEU A 147 3.02 10.37 -25.46
CA LEU A 147 2.82 10.56 -24.02
C LEU A 147 3.29 11.96 -23.59
N ASN A 148 4.50 12.35 -23.95
CA ASN A 148 5.05 13.65 -23.58
C ASN A 148 4.24 14.82 -24.16
N LYS A 149 3.81 14.75 -25.39
CA LYS A 149 2.91 15.75 -25.97
C LYS A 149 1.58 15.81 -25.24
N THR A 150 1.00 14.67 -24.90
CA THR A 150 -0.25 14.62 -24.16
C THR A 150 -0.11 15.24 -22.78
N ILE A 151 0.95 14.86 -22.02
CA ILE A 151 1.23 15.43 -20.69
C ILE A 151 1.31 16.96 -20.76
N GLN A 152 2.02 17.52 -21.76
CA GLN A 152 2.14 18.98 -21.93
C GLN A 152 0.83 19.70 -22.20
N THR A 153 -0.20 19.00 -22.71
CA THR A 153 -1.52 19.59 -22.96
C THR A 153 -2.47 19.54 -21.75
N LEU A 154 -2.10 18.78 -20.74
CA LEU A 154 -2.93 18.62 -19.53
C LEU A 154 -2.58 19.71 -18.51
N PRO A 155 -3.58 20.44 -17.97
CA PRO A 155 -3.34 21.40 -16.90
C PRO A 155 -2.89 20.69 -15.61
N ASP A 156 -1.77 21.11 -15.02
CA ASP A 156 -1.20 20.55 -13.79
C ASP A 156 -2.21 20.47 -12.65
N SER A 157 -3.10 21.47 -12.55
CA SER A 157 -4.14 21.52 -11.52
C SER A 157 -5.19 20.41 -11.65
N ARG A 158 -5.47 19.94 -12.88
CA ARG A 158 -6.42 18.83 -13.09
C ARG A 158 -5.82 17.48 -12.72
N LEU A 159 -4.56 17.27 -13.08
CA LEU A 159 -3.86 16.02 -12.77
C LEU A 159 -3.71 15.84 -11.27
N SER A 160 -3.20 16.86 -10.59
CA SER A 160 -2.98 16.82 -9.14
C SER A 160 -4.30 16.66 -8.35
N SER A 161 -5.37 17.35 -8.75
CA SER A 161 -6.65 17.27 -8.03
C SER A 161 -7.33 15.91 -8.20
N GLN A 162 -7.35 15.35 -9.40
CA GLN A 162 -7.94 14.03 -9.65
C GLN A 162 -7.15 12.92 -8.97
N PHE A 163 -5.83 13.03 -8.95
CA PHE A 163 -4.99 12.07 -8.26
C PHE A 163 -5.22 12.10 -6.75
N CYS A 164 -5.30 13.30 -6.14
CA CYS A 164 -5.64 13.42 -4.72
C CYS A 164 -7.02 12.80 -4.39
N VAL A 165 -8.01 12.93 -5.26
CA VAL A 165 -9.31 12.29 -5.09
C VAL A 165 -9.20 10.77 -5.18
N TYR A 166 -8.42 10.26 -6.12
CA TYR A 166 -8.22 8.81 -6.31
C TYR A 166 -7.42 8.18 -5.17
N GLU A 167 -6.33 8.81 -4.72
CA GLU A 167 -5.52 8.33 -3.59
C GLU A 167 -6.28 8.38 -2.25
N ASN A 168 -7.11 9.40 -2.05
CA ASN A 168 -7.94 9.53 -0.86
C ASN A 168 -9.31 8.82 -0.99
N ALA A 169 -9.63 8.25 -2.15
CA ALA A 169 -10.80 7.39 -2.26
C ALA A 169 -10.63 6.25 -1.25
N PRO A 170 -11.59 6.04 -0.34
CA PRO A 170 -11.51 4.93 0.59
C PRO A 170 -11.36 3.66 -0.23
N GLY A 171 -10.18 3.06 -0.16
CA GLY A 171 -9.91 1.81 -0.85
C GLY A 171 -11.07 0.86 -0.56
N LYS A 172 -11.55 0.12 -1.56
CA LYS A 172 -12.60 -0.88 -1.34
C LYS A 172 -12.09 -1.81 -0.26
N VAL A 173 -12.58 -1.60 0.97
CA VAL A 173 -12.23 -2.47 2.10
C VAL A 173 -12.78 -3.84 1.74
N THR A 174 -11.90 -4.78 1.48
CA THR A 174 -12.32 -6.16 1.23
C THR A 174 -12.93 -6.72 2.51
N LEU A 175 -13.89 -7.63 2.37
CA LEU A 175 -14.52 -8.28 3.54
C LEU A 175 -13.45 -8.88 4.46
N THR A 176 -12.37 -9.40 3.88
CA THR A 176 -11.25 -9.99 4.60
C THR A 176 -10.48 -8.96 5.44
N GLU A 177 -10.24 -7.77 4.91
CA GLU A 177 -9.60 -6.66 5.65
C GLU A 177 -10.51 -6.15 6.76
N TYR A 178 -11.81 -5.96 6.46
CA TYR A 178 -12.78 -5.56 7.48
C TYR A 178 -12.84 -6.55 8.66
N ILE A 179 -12.82 -7.86 8.38
CA ILE A 179 -12.81 -8.89 9.41
C ILE A 179 -11.51 -8.85 10.23
N LYS A 180 -10.35 -8.68 9.58
CA LYS A 180 -9.05 -8.57 10.28
C LYS A 180 -8.98 -7.37 11.20
N ASP A 181 -9.43 -6.20 10.71
CA ASP A 181 -9.38 -4.95 11.45
C ASP A 181 -10.39 -4.92 12.62
N ASN A 182 -11.49 -5.66 12.48
CA ASN A 182 -12.58 -5.70 13.46
C ASN A 182 -12.75 -7.08 14.12
N LEU A 183 -11.69 -7.87 14.24
CA LEU A 183 -11.75 -9.26 14.72
C LEU A 183 -12.50 -9.40 16.03
N ARG A 184 -12.34 -8.48 16.99
CA ARG A 184 -13.04 -8.48 18.27
C ARG A 184 -14.55 -8.31 18.10
N VAL A 185 -14.98 -7.36 17.27
CA VAL A 185 -16.40 -7.09 17.04
C VAL A 185 -17.05 -8.26 16.31
N VAL A 186 -16.38 -8.79 15.27
CA VAL A 186 -16.84 -9.95 14.52
C VAL A 186 -16.95 -11.20 15.41
N SER A 187 -15.97 -11.41 16.30
CA SER A 187 -16.01 -12.54 17.25
C SER A 187 -17.18 -12.41 18.25
N ILE A 188 -17.43 -11.22 18.80
CA ILE A 188 -18.57 -10.98 19.70
C ILE A 188 -19.90 -11.23 18.96
N TRP A 189 -20.02 -10.77 17.73
CA TRP A 189 -21.20 -11.02 16.88
C TRP A 189 -21.43 -12.51 16.64
N PHE A 190 -20.37 -13.23 16.28
CA PHE A 190 -20.44 -14.68 16.04
C PHE A 190 -20.89 -15.44 17.30
N VAL A 191 -20.29 -15.13 18.47
CA VAL A 191 -20.68 -15.73 19.74
C VAL A 191 -22.14 -15.42 20.09
N SER A 192 -22.60 -14.21 19.87
CA SER A 192 -24.00 -13.84 20.17
C SER A 192 -24.98 -14.61 19.29
N VAL A 193 -24.69 -14.79 18.00
CA VAL A 193 -25.52 -15.60 17.10
C VAL A 193 -25.58 -17.06 17.54
N VAL A 194 -24.44 -17.65 17.93
CA VAL A 194 -24.40 -19.03 18.44
C VAL A 194 -25.24 -19.17 19.70
N LEU A 195 -25.16 -18.22 20.64
CA LEU A 195 -25.99 -18.25 21.86
C LEU A 195 -27.49 -18.18 21.56
N VAL A 196 -27.90 -17.36 20.61
CA VAL A 196 -29.31 -17.29 20.17
C VAL A 196 -29.77 -18.62 19.59
N ILE A 197 -28.96 -19.24 18.76
CA ILE A 197 -29.28 -20.56 18.16
C ILE A 197 -29.42 -21.61 19.26
N VAL A 198 -28.48 -21.67 20.21
CA VAL A 198 -28.53 -22.60 21.34
C VAL A 198 -29.79 -22.36 22.16
N TRP A 199 -30.13 -21.10 22.45
CA TRP A 199 -31.33 -20.75 23.19
C TRP A 199 -32.63 -21.25 22.47
N ILE A 200 -32.71 -21.07 21.15
CA ILE A 200 -33.85 -21.56 20.34
C ILE A 200 -33.95 -23.10 20.42
N ILE A 201 -32.83 -23.80 20.30
CA ILE A 201 -32.79 -25.26 20.37
C ILE A 201 -33.28 -25.75 21.75
N VAL A 202 -32.77 -25.16 22.82
CA VAL A 202 -33.18 -25.48 24.19
C VAL A 202 -34.67 -25.21 24.41
N TYR A 203 -35.15 -24.06 23.91
CA TYR A 203 -36.59 -23.73 24.00
C TYR A 203 -37.46 -24.77 23.28
N LEU A 204 -37.08 -25.19 22.05
CA LEU A 204 -37.81 -26.20 21.28
C LEU A 204 -37.79 -27.57 21.97
N LEU A 205 -36.66 -27.96 22.56
CA LEU A 205 -36.54 -29.21 23.32
C LEU A 205 -37.43 -29.21 24.57
N ILE A 206 -37.49 -28.11 25.31
CA ILE A 206 -38.38 -27.97 26.47
C ILE A 206 -39.84 -28.05 26.04
N LYS A 207 -40.19 -27.35 24.95
CA LYS A 207 -41.57 -27.41 24.39
C LYS A 207 -41.96 -28.81 23.96
N ALA A 208 -41.07 -29.49 23.27
CA ALA A 208 -41.31 -30.89 22.83
C ALA A 208 -41.48 -31.84 24.02
N ARG A 209 -40.62 -31.74 25.08
CA ARG A 209 -40.78 -32.53 26.31
C ARG A 209 -42.11 -32.28 27.01
N LYS A 210 -42.53 -31.02 27.12
CA LYS A 210 -43.82 -30.66 27.71
C LYS A 210 -44.98 -31.27 26.91
N ALA A 211 -44.92 -31.25 25.63
CA ALA A 211 -45.95 -31.87 24.75
C ALA A 211 -46.03 -33.41 24.92
N GLN A 212 -44.88 -34.10 25.02
CA GLN A 212 -44.80 -35.52 25.29
C GLN A 212 -45.43 -35.89 26.64
N ILE A 213 -45.09 -35.16 27.72
CA ILE A 213 -45.63 -35.38 29.07
C ILE A 213 -47.16 -35.15 29.09
N GLN A 214 -47.67 -34.20 28.35
CA GLN A 214 -49.12 -33.95 28.22
C GLN A 214 -49.84 -35.08 27.47
N ALA A 215 -49.21 -35.58 26.39
CA ALA A 215 -49.75 -36.71 25.65
C ALA A 215 -49.80 -38.01 26.46
N GLU A 216 -48.76 -38.26 27.30
CA GLU A 216 -48.72 -39.43 28.23
C GLU A 216 -49.76 -39.37 29.33
N LYS A 217 -50.12 -38.14 29.78
CA LYS A 217 -51.15 -37.94 30.81
C LYS A 217 -52.59 -38.03 30.29
N ALA A 218 -52.75 -37.94 28.95
CA ALA A 218 -54.07 -37.99 28.28
C ALA A 218 -54.48 -39.41 27.82
N ASN A 219 -53.54 -40.37 27.89
CA ASN A 219 -53.78 -41.80 27.66
C ASN A 219 -53.88 -42.51 29.07
#